data_030728c69e6a77a2ee55d64bd5dda58c
#
_entry.id   030728c69e6a77a2ee55d64bd5dda58c
#
_cell.length_a   1.000
_cell.length_b   1.000
_cell.length_c   1.000
_cell.angle_alpha   90.00
_cell.angle_beta   90.00
_cell.angle_gamma   90.00
#
_symmetry.space_group_name_H-M   'P 1'
#
loop_
_entity.id
_entity.type
_entity.pdbx_description
1 polymer ?
#
loop_
_entity_poly.entity_id
_entity_poly.type
_entity_poly.pdbx_seq_one_letter_code
_entity_poly.pdbx_strand_id
1 'polypeptide(L)'
;MSFPADENARRAGAILTIDLGAIAANWRGLRDAGRAAGRPVDCAAVLKADAYGTGATIVGPRLAADGCRQFFVAHIDEGIALRRVLPEHPIYVLNGLLAGTEPDFVQYGLTPVLNHLSQLNAWRAAAQRYERPLDAVVHLDTGMHRLGFGAEDAQVLINERGRLRGLRLALIISHLVASEEPANPVNGEQLSRFRNFVRAMPGAPTSLANSSGIFLGPDYHFDLLRPGAALYGINPLPGRSNPMLGVLTLQARILQTRRIDAFQTVGYGGAWRSARQSRIATIALGYADGYFRNLVNRTHVHIAGYNVPVVGRISMDLVTIDVTDVPEAVSQAGATVEVLGPHLTPDDLADHARTNAYEVMTALGRRYHRSYVDGYADDPAEPEPPGEAA
;
A
#
# COMPACT_ATOMS: atom_id res chain seq x y z
N MET A 1 -0.99 16.18 21.32
CA MET A 1 -1.82 16.64 20.16
C MET A 1 -3.28 16.50 20.52
N SER A 2 -4.13 17.51 20.27
CA SER A 2 -5.57 17.42 20.47
C SER A 2 -6.24 16.89 19.20
N PHE A 3 -7.31 16.09 19.35
CA PHE A 3 -8.11 15.63 18.21
C PHE A 3 -8.70 16.83 17.44
N PRO A 4 -8.86 16.71 16.10
CA PRO A 4 -9.47 17.75 15.30
C PRO A 4 -10.89 18.08 15.78
N ALA A 5 -11.34 19.31 15.53
CA ALA A 5 -12.63 19.83 15.97
C ALA A 5 -13.85 19.20 15.25
N ASP A 6 -13.64 18.26 14.33
CA ASP A 6 -14.71 17.53 13.63
C ASP A 6 -15.53 16.69 14.63
N GLU A 7 -16.84 16.82 14.55
CA GLU A 7 -17.78 16.11 15.41
C GLU A 7 -17.66 14.58 15.31
N ASN A 8 -17.35 14.06 14.12
CA ASN A 8 -17.14 12.62 13.90
C ASN A 8 -15.84 12.15 14.57
N ALA A 9 -14.76 12.92 14.48
CA ALA A 9 -13.50 12.65 15.17
C ALA A 9 -13.68 12.63 16.69
N ARG A 10 -14.54 13.51 17.23
CA ARG A 10 -14.84 13.55 18.67
C ARG A 10 -15.49 12.27 19.18
N ARG A 11 -16.32 11.60 18.36
CA ARG A 11 -17.03 10.34 18.71
C ARG A 11 -16.17 9.09 18.45
N ALA A 12 -15.09 9.21 17.70
CA ALA A 12 -14.27 8.07 17.32
C ALA A 12 -13.41 7.55 18.48
N GLY A 13 -13.36 6.24 18.65
CA GLY A 13 -12.43 5.57 19.57
C GLY A 13 -10.98 5.63 19.08
N ALA A 14 -10.78 5.63 17.77
CA ALA A 14 -9.48 5.79 17.14
C ALA A 14 -9.57 6.62 15.86
N ILE A 15 -8.47 7.30 15.53
CA ILE A 15 -8.31 8.15 14.36
C ILE A 15 -7.14 7.64 13.54
N LEU A 16 -7.38 7.40 12.25
CA LEU A 16 -6.37 7.12 11.24
C LEU A 16 -6.13 8.41 10.43
N THR A 17 -5.01 9.05 10.66
CA THR A 17 -4.56 10.21 9.87
C THR A 17 -3.72 9.73 8.71
N ILE A 18 -4.03 10.18 7.49
CA ILE A 18 -3.36 9.84 6.25
C ILE A 18 -2.79 11.13 5.66
N ASP A 19 -1.48 11.16 5.44
CA ASP A 19 -0.78 12.31 4.85
C ASP A 19 -0.67 12.15 3.32
N LEU A 20 -1.51 12.87 2.61
CA LEU A 20 -1.55 12.88 1.14
C LEU A 20 -0.29 13.55 0.55
N GLY A 21 0.28 14.53 1.24
CA GLY A 21 1.52 15.19 0.84
C GLY A 21 2.70 14.23 0.87
N ALA A 22 2.80 13.41 1.92
CA ALA A 22 3.82 12.38 2.04
C ALA A 22 3.66 11.31 0.95
N ILE A 23 2.43 10.85 0.64
CA ILE A 23 2.15 9.93 -0.48
C ILE A 23 2.62 10.54 -1.81
N ALA A 24 2.29 11.79 -2.05
CA ALA A 24 2.69 12.51 -3.26
C ALA A 24 4.21 12.69 -3.36
N ALA A 25 4.87 13.03 -2.26
CA ALA A 25 6.34 13.13 -2.20
C ALA A 25 7.01 11.78 -2.47
N ASN A 26 6.51 10.70 -1.89
CA ASN A 26 6.98 9.34 -2.20
C ASN A 26 6.84 9.02 -3.69
N TRP A 27 5.71 9.34 -4.31
CA TRP A 27 5.51 9.14 -5.75
C TRP A 27 6.50 9.95 -6.58
N ARG A 28 6.72 11.24 -6.25
CA ARG A 28 7.70 12.09 -6.94
C ARG A 28 9.11 11.51 -6.83
N GLY A 29 9.53 11.11 -5.62
CA GLY A 29 10.83 10.48 -5.40
C GLY A 29 11.06 9.22 -6.23
N LEU A 30 10.04 8.34 -6.32
CA LEU A 30 10.09 7.12 -7.13
C LEU A 30 10.12 7.42 -8.64
N ARG A 31 9.33 8.40 -9.11
CA ARG A 31 9.37 8.88 -10.49
C ARG A 31 10.76 9.42 -10.85
N ASP A 32 11.35 10.20 -9.97
CA ASP A 32 12.63 10.86 -10.23
C ASP A 32 13.81 9.86 -10.16
N ALA A 33 13.70 8.82 -9.30
CA ALA A 33 14.63 7.69 -9.31
C ALA A 33 14.63 6.95 -10.66
N GLY A 34 13.45 6.79 -11.29
CA GLY A 34 13.37 6.24 -12.64
C GLY A 34 14.00 7.11 -13.72
N ARG A 35 13.86 8.42 -13.61
CA ARG A 35 14.36 9.40 -14.58
C ARG A 35 15.86 9.65 -14.49
N ALA A 36 16.46 9.39 -13.34
CA ALA A 36 17.92 9.56 -13.11
C ALA A 36 18.78 8.73 -14.08
N ALA A 37 18.20 7.72 -14.75
CA ALA A 37 18.88 6.91 -15.76
C ALA A 37 19.06 7.58 -17.14
N GLY A 38 18.65 8.83 -17.31
CA GLY A 38 18.87 9.62 -18.53
C GLY A 38 17.93 9.30 -19.70
N ARG A 39 16.87 8.49 -19.46
CA ARG A 39 15.79 8.24 -20.44
C ARG A 39 14.42 8.58 -19.83
N PRO A 40 13.42 8.97 -20.65
CA PRO A 40 12.09 9.22 -20.14
C PRO A 40 11.47 7.90 -19.66
N VAL A 41 11.14 7.85 -18.37
CA VAL A 41 10.39 6.76 -17.74
C VAL A 41 9.19 7.38 -17.02
N ASP A 42 8.00 6.87 -17.32
CA ASP A 42 6.78 7.26 -16.62
C ASP A 42 6.64 6.50 -15.30
N CYS A 43 5.88 7.08 -14.36
CA CYS A 43 5.59 6.45 -13.09
C CYS A 43 4.08 6.42 -12.86
N ALA A 44 3.51 5.23 -12.82
CA ALA A 44 2.12 4.99 -12.47
C ALA A 44 1.92 4.95 -10.95
N ALA A 45 0.69 4.78 -10.50
CA ALA A 45 0.37 4.48 -9.12
C ALA A 45 -0.50 3.23 -9.01
N VAL A 46 -0.14 2.31 -8.11
CA VAL A 46 -0.95 1.12 -7.82
C VAL A 46 -1.83 1.41 -6.61
N LEU A 47 -3.15 1.50 -6.86
CA LEU A 47 -4.17 1.90 -5.89
C LEU A 47 -5.09 0.75 -5.46
N LYS A 48 -4.70 -0.50 -5.72
CA LYS A 48 -5.47 -1.69 -5.31
C LYS A 48 -5.66 -1.78 -3.81
N ALA A 49 -6.64 -2.55 -3.35
CA ALA A 49 -7.01 -2.71 -1.94
C ALA A 49 -7.27 -1.37 -1.26
N ASP A 50 -8.07 -0.51 -1.93
CA ASP A 50 -8.40 0.86 -1.48
C ASP A 50 -7.14 1.69 -1.19
N ALA A 51 -6.17 1.70 -2.14
CA ALA A 51 -4.87 2.33 -1.98
C ALA A 51 -4.13 1.81 -0.73
N TYR A 52 -4.03 0.48 -0.61
CA TYR A 52 -3.44 -0.19 0.56
C TYR A 52 -4.10 0.24 1.88
N GLY A 53 -5.42 0.45 1.86
CA GLY A 53 -6.18 0.84 3.04
C GLY A 53 -6.19 2.34 3.32
N THR A 54 -5.58 3.19 2.48
CA THR A 54 -5.52 4.64 2.69
C THR A 54 -6.64 5.43 1.99
N GLY A 55 -7.44 4.80 1.12
CA GLY A 55 -8.55 5.46 0.45
C GLY A 55 -8.26 5.84 -1.00
N ALA A 56 -8.47 4.91 -1.94
CA ALA A 56 -8.11 5.09 -3.36
C ALA A 56 -8.80 6.29 -4.02
N THR A 57 -10.06 6.57 -3.67
CA THR A 57 -10.84 7.67 -4.24
C THR A 57 -10.39 9.06 -3.75
N ILE A 58 -9.57 9.12 -2.71
CA ILE A 58 -8.95 10.35 -2.19
C ILE A 58 -7.50 10.45 -2.69
N VAL A 59 -6.74 9.36 -2.58
CA VAL A 59 -5.32 9.30 -2.98
C VAL A 59 -5.16 9.46 -4.49
N GLY A 60 -6.03 8.84 -5.30
CA GLY A 60 -5.94 8.90 -6.76
C GLY A 60 -5.96 10.33 -7.32
N PRO A 61 -6.97 11.16 -7.01
CA PRO A 61 -7.01 12.57 -7.43
C PRO A 61 -5.80 13.38 -6.95
N ARG A 62 -5.31 13.13 -5.74
CA ARG A 62 -4.11 13.82 -5.22
C ARG A 62 -2.87 13.49 -6.06
N LEU A 63 -2.65 12.21 -6.36
CA LEU A 63 -1.55 11.80 -7.23
C LEU A 63 -1.70 12.30 -8.67
N ALA A 64 -2.94 12.34 -9.19
CA ALA A 64 -3.21 12.90 -10.52
C ALA A 64 -2.86 14.40 -10.58
N ALA A 65 -3.16 15.16 -9.53
CA ALA A 65 -2.79 16.57 -9.41
C ALA A 65 -1.25 16.78 -9.39
N ASP A 66 -0.49 15.81 -8.84
CA ASP A 66 0.98 15.80 -8.89
C ASP A 66 1.56 15.32 -10.24
N GLY A 67 0.71 14.92 -11.17
CA GLY A 67 1.11 14.53 -12.52
C GLY A 67 1.19 13.01 -12.77
N CYS A 68 0.68 12.18 -11.86
CA CYS A 68 0.49 10.76 -12.11
C CYS A 68 -0.61 10.57 -13.16
N ARG A 69 -0.28 9.89 -14.26
CA ARG A 69 -1.17 9.76 -15.41
C ARG A 69 -1.85 8.41 -15.54
N GLN A 70 -1.37 7.38 -14.85
CA GLN A 70 -1.77 5.99 -15.05
C GLN A 70 -1.96 5.30 -13.70
N PHE A 71 -3.05 4.53 -13.56
CA PHE A 71 -3.43 3.92 -12.30
C PHE A 71 -3.70 2.42 -12.47
N PHE A 72 -3.32 1.63 -11.46
CA PHE A 72 -3.54 0.19 -11.43
C PHE A 72 -4.36 -0.20 -10.22
N VAL A 73 -5.35 -1.04 -10.44
CA VAL A 73 -6.18 -1.66 -9.41
C VAL A 73 -6.20 -3.18 -9.59
N ALA A 74 -6.65 -3.94 -8.59
CA ALA A 74 -6.73 -5.39 -8.70
C ALA A 74 -8.05 -5.83 -9.35
N HIS A 75 -9.17 -5.30 -8.88
CA HIS A 75 -10.52 -5.71 -9.25
C HIS A 75 -11.27 -4.64 -10.03
N ILE A 76 -12.27 -5.08 -10.81
CA ILE A 76 -13.08 -4.18 -11.64
C ILE A 76 -13.84 -3.15 -10.80
N ASP A 77 -14.39 -3.54 -9.64
CA ASP A 77 -15.14 -2.63 -8.76
C ASP A 77 -14.27 -1.50 -8.20
N GLU A 78 -12.98 -1.77 -7.92
CA GLU A 78 -12.01 -0.75 -7.57
C GLU A 78 -11.80 0.24 -8.74
N GLY A 79 -11.73 -0.29 -9.97
CA GLY A 79 -11.62 0.51 -11.18
C GLY A 79 -12.85 1.40 -11.41
N ILE A 80 -14.06 0.85 -11.21
CA ILE A 80 -15.32 1.58 -11.32
C ILE A 80 -15.39 2.70 -10.27
N ALA A 81 -15.01 2.41 -9.03
CA ALA A 81 -14.98 3.42 -7.98
C ALA A 81 -13.98 4.54 -8.31
N LEU A 82 -12.79 4.17 -8.79
CA LEU A 82 -11.73 5.12 -9.14
C LEU A 82 -12.10 5.96 -10.38
N ARG A 83 -12.80 5.38 -11.37
CA ARG A 83 -13.28 6.09 -12.58
C ARG A 83 -14.17 7.28 -12.26
N ARG A 84 -14.95 7.21 -11.18
CA ARG A 84 -15.83 8.32 -10.77
C ARG A 84 -15.07 9.58 -10.38
N VAL A 85 -13.84 9.44 -9.90
CA VAL A 85 -12.98 10.54 -9.45
C VAL A 85 -11.80 10.81 -10.40
N LEU A 86 -11.52 9.90 -11.33
CA LEU A 86 -10.49 10.01 -12.37
C LEU A 86 -11.11 9.71 -13.75
N PRO A 87 -11.95 10.62 -14.29
CA PRO A 87 -12.78 10.34 -15.46
C PRO A 87 -11.98 10.06 -16.74
N GLU A 88 -10.79 10.64 -16.89
CA GLU A 88 -10.02 10.59 -18.15
C GLU A 88 -8.73 9.77 -18.08
N HIS A 89 -8.34 9.34 -16.89
CA HIS A 89 -7.06 8.65 -16.72
C HIS A 89 -7.15 7.16 -17.09
N PRO A 90 -6.11 6.58 -17.70
CA PRO A 90 -5.99 5.14 -17.87
C PRO A 90 -6.04 4.42 -16.52
N ILE A 91 -6.96 3.46 -16.38
CA ILE A 91 -7.11 2.60 -15.21
C ILE A 91 -7.00 1.16 -15.67
N TYR A 92 -5.99 0.47 -15.20
CA TYR A 92 -5.65 -0.91 -15.54
C TYR A 92 -6.09 -1.87 -14.43
N VAL A 93 -6.84 -2.92 -14.79
CA VAL A 93 -7.35 -3.92 -13.84
C VAL A 93 -6.50 -5.17 -13.91
N LEU A 94 -5.68 -5.41 -12.88
CA LEU A 94 -4.63 -6.44 -12.85
C LEU A 94 -5.14 -7.88 -12.96
N ASN A 95 -6.31 -8.17 -12.37
CA ASN A 95 -6.88 -9.51 -12.41
C ASN A 95 -7.52 -9.84 -13.77
N GLY A 96 -7.62 -8.85 -14.66
CA GLY A 96 -8.17 -9.02 -16.00
C GLY A 96 -9.67 -9.23 -16.01
N LEU A 97 -10.14 -9.94 -17.03
CA LEU A 97 -11.56 -10.18 -17.26
C LEU A 97 -12.06 -11.38 -16.46
N LEU A 98 -13.17 -11.21 -15.78
CA LEU A 98 -14.04 -12.30 -15.38
C LEU A 98 -15.11 -12.50 -16.48
N ALA A 99 -15.57 -13.74 -16.67
CA ALA A 99 -16.55 -14.04 -17.71
C ALA A 99 -17.83 -13.19 -17.56
N GLY A 100 -18.21 -12.49 -18.63
CA GLY A 100 -19.39 -11.62 -18.67
C GLY A 100 -19.18 -10.20 -18.17
N THR A 101 -17.96 -9.80 -17.79
CA THR A 101 -17.67 -8.43 -17.32
C THR A 101 -17.18 -7.50 -18.45
N GLU A 102 -17.07 -8.00 -19.68
CA GLU A 102 -16.62 -7.20 -20.83
C GLU A 102 -17.45 -5.92 -21.04
N PRO A 103 -18.80 -5.95 -20.91
CA PRO A 103 -19.63 -4.74 -21.03
C PRO A 103 -19.26 -3.68 -19.98
N ASP A 104 -18.95 -4.07 -18.74
CA ASP A 104 -18.60 -3.14 -17.68
C ASP A 104 -17.26 -2.47 -17.97
N PHE A 105 -16.24 -3.24 -18.41
CA PHE A 105 -14.97 -2.66 -18.85
C PHE A 105 -15.15 -1.62 -19.93
N VAL A 106 -16.01 -1.89 -20.94
CA VAL A 106 -16.31 -0.96 -22.03
C VAL A 106 -17.08 0.25 -21.54
N GLN A 107 -18.09 0.06 -20.69
CA GLN A 107 -18.94 1.12 -20.14
C GLN A 107 -18.14 2.10 -19.29
N TYR A 108 -17.26 1.59 -18.43
CA TYR A 108 -16.46 2.42 -17.53
C TYR A 108 -15.10 2.81 -18.12
N GLY A 109 -14.79 2.44 -19.36
CA GLY A 109 -13.51 2.78 -20.01
C GLY A 109 -12.30 2.22 -19.24
N LEU A 110 -12.43 1.02 -18.65
CA LEU A 110 -11.35 0.32 -17.95
C LEU A 110 -10.57 -0.54 -18.93
N THR A 111 -9.28 -0.73 -18.66
CA THR A 111 -8.40 -1.54 -19.49
C THR A 111 -8.04 -2.83 -18.75
N PRO A 112 -8.41 -4.01 -19.25
CA PRO A 112 -8.04 -5.28 -18.62
C PRO A 112 -6.56 -5.60 -18.84
N VAL A 113 -5.93 -6.13 -17.81
CA VAL A 113 -4.65 -6.83 -17.91
C VAL A 113 -4.94 -8.28 -18.27
N LEU A 114 -4.67 -8.67 -19.50
CA LEU A 114 -4.94 -10.00 -20.00
C LEU A 114 -3.85 -10.97 -19.52
N ASN A 115 -4.28 -12.05 -18.89
CA ASN A 115 -3.41 -13.01 -18.21
C ASN A 115 -3.33 -14.38 -18.89
N HIS A 116 -4.23 -14.70 -19.81
CA HIS A 116 -4.26 -15.98 -20.57
C HIS A 116 -5.09 -15.86 -21.85
N LEU A 117 -4.94 -16.84 -22.75
CA LEU A 117 -5.55 -16.82 -24.09
C LEU A 117 -7.08 -16.71 -24.07
N SER A 118 -7.77 -17.25 -23.08
CA SER A 118 -9.24 -17.14 -23.03
C SER A 118 -9.71 -15.73 -22.71
N GLN A 119 -9.02 -14.99 -21.82
CA GLN A 119 -9.30 -13.56 -21.62
C GLN A 119 -9.03 -12.75 -22.88
N LEU A 120 -7.93 -13.04 -23.59
CA LEU A 120 -7.63 -12.40 -24.88
C LEU A 120 -8.74 -12.63 -25.89
N ASN A 121 -9.19 -13.87 -26.04
CA ASN A 121 -10.26 -14.22 -26.99
C ASN A 121 -11.58 -13.52 -26.64
N ALA A 122 -11.96 -13.47 -25.35
CA ALA A 122 -13.16 -12.78 -24.88
C ALA A 122 -13.08 -11.28 -25.18
N TRP A 123 -11.94 -10.64 -24.89
CA TRP A 123 -11.76 -9.21 -25.12
C TRP A 123 -11.73 -8.83 -26.59
N ARG A 124 -11.14 -9.72 -27.43
CA ARG A 124 -11.19 -9.57 -28.88
C ARG A 124 -12.63 -9.70 -29.41
N ALA A 125 -13.40 -10.65 -28.89
CA ALA A 125 -14.81 -10.78 -29.26
C ALA A 125 -15.62 -9.55 -28.84
N ALA A 126 -15.32 -8.95 -27.68
CA ALA A 126 -15.89 -7.68 -27.27
C ALA A 126 -15.53 -6.56 -28.26
N ALA A 127 -14.26 -6.43 -28.68
CA ALA A 127 -13.85 -5.43 -29.67
C ALA A 127 -14.60 -5.56 -31.00
N GLN A 128 -14.84 -6.79 -31.44
CA GLN A 128 -15.67 -7.04 -32.64
C GLN A 128 -17.12 -6.64 -32.41
N ARG A 129 -17.72 -7.00 -31.26
CA ARG A 129 -19.11 -6.66 -30.91
C ARG A 129 -19.34 -5.14 -30.82
N TYR A 130 -18.36 -4.40 -30.29
CA TYR A 130 -18.45 -2.94 -30.16
C TYR A 130 -17.91 -2.19 -31.39
N GLU A 131 -17.48 -2.90 -32.43
CA GLU A 131 -17.02 -2.39 -33.73
C GLU A 131 -15.92 -1.32 -33.59
N ARG A 132 -15.08 -1.41 -32.56
CA ARG A 132 -13.97 -0.50 -32.31
C ARG A 132 -12.79 -1.19 -31.65
N PRO A 133 -11.54 -0.71 -31.85
CA PRO A 133 -10.40 -1.18 -31.10
C PRO A 133 -10.59 -0.95 -29.59
N LEU A 134 -10.26 -1.94 -28.78
CA LEU A 134 -10.26 -1.85 -27.33
C LEU A 134 -8.84 -1.94 -26.77
N ASP A 135 -8.56 -1.14 -25.74
CA ASP A 135 -7.26 -1.16 -25.08
C ASP A 135 -7.08 -2.44 -24.25
N ALA A 136 -5.87 -2.96 -24.27
CA ALA A 136 -5.49 -4.15 -23.52
C ALA A 136 -4.06 -4.04 -23.00
N VAL A 137 -3.80 -4.64 -21.86
CA VAL A 137 -2.45 -4.90 -21.35
C VAL A 137 -2.16 -6.39 -21.46
N VAL A 138 -0.99 -6.76 -21.96
CA VAL A 138 -0.53 -8.16 -21.96
C VAL A 138 0.40 -8.36 -20.76
N HIS A 139 0.10 -9.34 -19.92
CA HIS A 139 0.91 -9.71 -18.78
C HIS A 139 1.66 -11.01 -19.04
N LEU A 140 2.99 -10.95 -19.13
CA LEU A 140 3.86 -12.12 -19.27
C LEU A 140 4.23 -12.67 -17.90
N ASP A 141 4.03 -13.97 -17.67
CA ASP A 141 4.63 -14.66 -16.52
C ASP A 141 6.11 -14.98 -16.83
N THR A 142 6.99 -14.32 -16.13
CA THR A 142 8.43 -14.53 -16.23
C THR A 142 9.02 -15.42 -15.13
N GLY A 143 8.17 -15.96 -14.24
CA GLY A 143 8.60 -16.87 -13.19
C GLY A 143 7.91 -16.70 -11.83
N MET A 144 6.84 -15.91 -11.74
CA MET A 144 6.04 -15.79 -10.53
C MET A 144 5.00 -16.94 -10.41
N HIS A 145 4.55 -17.49 -11.52
CA HIS A 145 3.59 -18.60 -11.61
C HIS A 145 2.26 -18.34 -10.87
N ARG A 146 1.76 -17.09 -10.97
CA ARG A 146 0.52 -16.65 -10.34
C ARG A 146 -0.52 -16.19 -11.36
N LEU A 147 -0.16 -15.27 -12.22
CA LEU A 147 -0.95 -14.75 -13.33
C LEU A 147 0.00 -14.40 -14.49
N GLY A 148 -0.56 -14.25 -15.69
CA GLY A 148 0.18 -13.89 -16.89
C GLY A 148 0.29 -15.04 -17.88
N PHE A 149 0.55 -14.71 -19.13
CA PHE A 149 0.80 -15.70 -20.19
C PHE A 149 2.07 -16.50 -19.87
N GLY A 150 1.92 -17.80 -19.66
CA GLY A 150 3.05 -18.71 -19.50
C GLY A 150 3.84 -18.86 -20.81
N ALA A 151 4.94 -19.60 -20.78
CA ALA A 151 5.86 -19.72 -21.92
C ALA A 151 5.18 -20.22 -23.21
N GLU A 152 4.28 -21.21 -23.09
CA GLU A 152 3.54 -21.77 -24.25
C GLU A 152 2.58 -20.73 -24.83
N ASP A 153 1.75 -20.10 -24.01
CA ASP A 153 0.81 -19.07 -24.44
C ASP A 153 1.53 -17.84 -25.01
N ALA A 154 2.67 -17.46 -24.41
CA ALA A 154 3.51 -16.39 -24.92
C ALA A 154 4.05 -16.71 -26.32
N GLN A 155 4.47 -17.97 -26.57
CA GLN A 155 4.92 -18.40 -27.86
C GLN A 155 3.78 -18.38 -28.91
N VAL A 156 2.55 -18.74 -28.49
CA VAL A 156 1.35 -18.60 -29.34
C VAL A 156 1.13 -17.14 -29.75
N LEU A 157 1.25 -16.19 -28.81
CA LEU A 157 1.12 -14.76 -29.12
C LEU A 157 2.19 -14.25 -30.09
N ILE A 158 3.44 -14.73 -29.95
CA ILE A 158 4.54 -14.37 -30.86
C ILE A 158 4.29 -14.89 -32.27
N ASN A 159 3.86 -16.13 -32.39
CA ASN A 159 3.65 -16.82 -33.68
C ASN A 159 2.36 -16.35 -34.37
N GLU A 160 1.32 -16.09 -33.61
CA GLU A 160 -0.02 -15.79 -34.11
C GLU A 160 -0.45 -14.34 -33.77
N ARG A 161 0.32 -13.35 -34.19
CA ARG A 161 0.05 -11.91 -33.92
C ARG A 161 -1.35 -11.45 -34.36
N GLY A 162 -1.97 -12.15 -35.28
CA GLY A 162 -3.36 -11.94 -35.68
C GLY A 162 -4.38 -12.08 -34.54
N ARG A 163 -3.99 -12.75 -33.44
CA ARG A 163 -4.82 -12.86 -32.22
C ARG A 163 -5.03 -11.51 -31.52
N LEU A 164 -4.17 -10.53 -31.77
CA LEU A 164 -4.29 -9.17 -31.23
C LEU A 164 -5.12 -8.25 -32.13
N ARG A 165 -5.61 -8.74 -33.29
CA ARG A 165 -6.41 -7.91 -34.20
C ARG A 165 -7.69 -7.40 -33.51
N GLY A 166 -7.94 -6.10 -33.60
CA GLY A 166 -9.04 -5.42 -32.91
C GLY A 166 -8.70 -4.95 -31.49
N LEU A 167 -7.49 -5.24 -31.01
CA LEU A 167 -6.99 -4.71 -29.74
C LEU A 167 -5.88 -3.70 -29.98
N ARG A 168 -5.83 -2.67 -29.15
CA ARG A 168 -4.72 -1.72 -29.04
C ARG A 168 -3.93 -2.07 -27.79
N LEU A 169 -2.69 -2.53 -27.95
CA LEU A 169 -1.83 -2.81 -26.81
C LEU A 169 -1.40 -1.50 -26.16
N ALA A 170 -1.97 -1.22 -24.98
CA ALA A 170 -1.60 -0.06 -24.18
C ALA A 170 -0.27 -0.30 -23.45
N LEU A 171 0.01 -1.56 -23.04
CA LEU A 171 1.18 -1.90 -22.25
C LEU A 171 1.48 -3.42 -22.31
N ILE A 172 2.75 -3.78 -22.18
CA ILE A 172 3.20 -5.14 -21.89
C ILE A 172 3.86 -5.13 -20.52
N ILE A 173 3.42 -6.01 -19.61
CA ILE A 173 3.93 -6.04 -18.24
C ILE A 173 4.44 -7.42 -17.84
N SER A 174 5.31 -7.44 -16.83
CA SER A 174 5.57 -8.62 -15.99
C SER A 174 5.69 -8.19 -14.53
N HIS A 175 5.93 -9.13 -13.62
CA HIS A 175 6.03 -8.85 -12.19
C HIS A 175 7.20 -9.61 -11.57
N LEU A 176 8.09 -8.87 -10.89
CA LEU A 176 9.26 -9.43 -10.22
C LEU A 176 8.86 -10.20 -8.95
N VAL A 177 9.50 -11.34 -8.73
CA VAL A 177 9.20 -12.23 -7.60
C VAL A 177 10.08 -11.98 -6.37
N ALA A 178 11.30 -11.48 -6.59
CA ALA A 178 12.31 -11.31 -5.54
C ALA A 178 12.99 -9.93 -5.60
N SER A 179 12.27 -8.89 -6.01
CA SER A 179 12.83 -7.54 -6.13
C SER A 179 13.30 -6.94 -4.80
N GLU A 180 12.82 -7.45 -3.67
CA GLU A 180 13.25 -7.08 -2.32
C GLU A 180 14.63 -7.66 -1.95
N GLU A 181 15.12 -8.63 -2.74
CA GLU A 181 16.42 -9.29 -2.60
C GLU A 181 17.31 -8.96 -3.81
N PRO A 182 18.04 -7.83 -3.84
CA PRO A 182 18.77 -7.39 -5.04
C PRO A 182 19.79 -8.39 -5.58
N ALA A 183 20.38 -9.22 -4.72
CA ALA A 183 21.34 -10.24 -5.11
C ALA A 183 20.70 -11.56 -5.61
N ASN A 184 19.38 -11.69 -5.56
CA ASN A 184 18.70 -12.91 -5.96
C ASN A 184 18.79 -13.08 -7.50
N PRO A 185 19.39 -14.18 -8.01
CA PRO A 185 19.61 -14.36 -9.45
C PRO A 185 18.31 -14.42 -10.27
N VAL A 186 17.19 -14.76 -9.65
CA VAL A 186 15.89 -14.81 -10.33
C VAL A 186 15.48 -13.47 -10.92
N ASN A 187 15.94 -12.35 -10.35
CA ASN A 187 15.68 -11.02 -10.91
C ASN A 187 16.29 -10.88 -12.31
N GLY A 188 17.53 -11.31 -12.50
CA GLY A 188 18.21 -11.31 -13.79
C GLY A 188 17.58 -12.27 -14.82
N GLU A 189 17.13 -13.43 -14.35
CA GLU A 189 16.42 -14.40 -15.20
C GLU A 189 15.08 -13.84 -15.68
N GLN A 190 14.28 -13.25 -14.78
CA GLN A 190 13.02 -12.60 -15.14
C GLN A 190 13.23 -11.44 -16.12
N LEU A 191 14.23 -10.61 -15.89
CA LEU A 191 14.61 -9.52 -16.79
C LEU A 191 14.94 -10.05 -18.18
N SER A 192 15.74 -11.12 -18.28
CA SER A 192 16.14 -11.74 -19.55
C SER A 192 14.92 -12.29 -20.31
N ARG A 193 14.04 -13.04 -19.62
CA ARG A 193 12.80 -13.58 -20.21
C ARG A 193 11.89 -12.47 -20.71
N PHE A 194 11.72 -11.39 -19.92
CA PHE A 194 10.89 -10.25 -20.30
C PHE A 194 11.45 -9.52 -21.52
N ARG A 195 12.75 -9.24 -21.56
CA ARG A 195 13.43 -8.61 -22.71
C ARG A 195 13.28 -9.43 -24.00
N ASN A 196 13.42 -10.75 -23.91
CA ASN A 196 13.25 -11.62 -25.08
C ASN A 196 11.82 -11.57 -25.63
N PHE A 197 10.81 -11.59 -24.75
CA PHE A 197 9.41 -11.48 -25.17
C PHE A 197 9.13 -10.11 -25.81
N VAL A 198 9.55 -9.02 -25.19
CA VAL A 198 9.36 -7.65 -25.69
C VAL A 198 9.99 -7.45 -27.07
N ARG A 199 11.18 -8.02 -27.32
CA ARG A 199 11.80 -7.97 -28.65
C ARG A 199 10.98 -8.71 -29.71
N ALA A 200 10.33 -9.80 -29.34
CA ALA A 200 9.47 -10.57 -30.24
C ALA A 200 8.07 -9.94 -30.39
N MET A 201 7.64 -9.10 -29.48
CA MET A 201 6.33 -8.42 -29.46
C MET A 201 6.50 -6.90 -29.49
N PRO A 202 6.81 -6.32 -30.65
CA PRO A 202 7.03 -4.87 -30.74
C PRO A 202 5.73 -4.07 -30.69
N GLY A 203 5.82 -2.81 -30.30
CA GLY A 203 4.80 -1.80 -30.57
C GLY A 203 3.93 -1.37 -29.41
N ALA A 204 4.29 -1.74 -28.16
CA ALA A 204 3.66 -1.20 -26.96
C ALA A 204 4.71 -0.80 -25.93
N PRO A 205 4.44 0.21 -25.08
CA PRO A 205 5.25 0.49 -23.92
C PRO A 205 5.34 -0.73 -22.98
N THR A 206 6.41 -0.78 -22.19
CA THR A 206 6.74 -1.96 -21.37
C THR A 206 6.96 -1.58 -19.92
N SER A 207 6.68 -2.51 -18.99
CA SER A 207 6.84 -2.26 -17.56
C SER A 207 7.16 -3.54 -16.78
N LEU A 208 8.21 -3.47 -15.96
CA LEU A 208 8.65 -4.58 -15.11
C LEU A 208 8.72 -4.18 -13.63
N ALA A 209 9.33 -3.03 -13.32
CA ALA A 209 9.61 -2.62 -11.95
C ALA A 209 8.33 -2.34 -11.14
N ASN A 210 8.21 -3.05 -10.01
CA ASN A 210 7.36 -2.71 -8.86
C ASN A 210 8.13 -1.76 -7.92
N SER A 211 7.64 -1.51 -6.70
CA SER A 211 8.29 -0.64 -5.71
C SER A 211 9.78 -0.95 -5.52
N SER A 212 10.11 -2.19 -5.16
CA SER A 212 11.50 -2.61 -4.92
C SER A 212 12.30 -2.75 -6.21
N GLY A 213 11.64 -3.14 -7.30
CA GLY A 213 12.26 -3.24 -8.63
C GLY A 213 12.79 -1.92 -9.17
N ILE A 214 12.28 -0.77 -8.71
CA ILE A 214 12.81 0.55 -9.03
C ILE A 214 14.26 0.70 -8.55
N PHE A 215 14.59 0.10 -7.42
CA PHE A 215 15.91 0.17 -6.79
C PHE A 215 16.89 -0.91 -7.28
N LEU A 216 16.45 -1.84 -8.16
CA LEU A 216 17.35 -2.79 -8.82
C LEU A 216 18.19 -2.15 -9.94
N GLY A 217 17.82 -0.93 -10.34
CA GLY A 217 18.55 -0.16 -11.34
C GLY A 217 17.82 0.00 -12.67
N PRO A 218 18.39 0.82 -13.57
CA PRO A 218 17.74 1.31 -14.79
C PRO A 218 17.33 0.21 -15.78
N ASP A 219 18.00 -0.93 -15.73
CA ASP A 219 17.69 -2.07 -16.58
C ASP A 219 16.30 -2.66 -16.37
N TYR A 220 15.72 -2.45 -15.16
CA TYR A 220 14.40 -2.93 -14.78
C TYR A 220 13.27 -1.92 -14.99
N HIS A 221 13.59 -0.64 -15.26
CA HIS A 221 12.61 0.44 -15.32
C HIS A 221 11.69 0.34 -16.55
N PHE A 222 12.26 0.00 -17.72
CA PHE A 222 11.54 0.03 -19.00
C PHE A 222 10.87 1.40 -19.24
N ASP A 223 9.61 1.42 -19.73
CA ASP A 223 8.92 2.67 -20.07
C ASP A 223 8.03 3.17 -18.93
N LEU A 224 7.61 2.28 -17.99
CA LEU A 224 6.68 2.61 -16.92
C LEU A 224 7.06 1.90 -15.61
N LEU A 225 7.19 2.68 -14.53
CA LEU A 225 7.30 2.17 -13.15
C LEU A 225 5.90 1.94 -12.59
N ARG A 226 5.76 0.90 -11.74
CA ARG A 226 4.48 0.56 -11.08
C ARG A 226 4.65 0.44 -9.56
N PRO A 227 5.02 1.52 -8.86
CA PRO A 227 5.08 1.48 -7.40
C PRO A 227 3.68 1.31 -6.80
N GLY A 228 3.63 0.53 -5.73
CA GLY A 228 2.48 0.37 -4.85
C GLY A 228 2.91 0.64 -3.43
N ALA A 229 3.44 -0.37 -2.73
CA ALA A 229 3.78 -0.31 -1.32
C ALA A 229 4.64 0.90 -0.92
N ALA A 230 5.64 1.25 -1.72
CA ALA A 230 6.52 2.39 -1.46
C ALA A 230 5.78 3.74 -1.46
N LEU A 231 4.67 3.88 -2.21
CA LEU A 231 3.83 5.08 -2.15
C LEU A 231 3.29 5.32 -0.75
N TYR A 232 3.02 4.25 -0.03
CA TYR A 232 2.38 4.25 1.28
C TYR A 232 3.38 4.11 2.45
N GLY A 233 4.67 4.38 2.18
CA GLY A 233 5.70 4.42 3.21
C GLY A 233 6.25 3.07 3.62
N ILE A 234 5.84 1.96 2.99
CA ILE A 234 6.41 0.63 3.23
C ILE A 234 7.82 0.58 2.63
N ASN A 235 8.77 0.06 3.39
CA ASN A 235 10.17 0.00 2.98
C ASN A 235 10.38 -0.88 1.74
N PRO A 236 10.79 -0.33 0.58
CA PRO A 236 11.09 -1.11 -0.61
C PRO A 236 12.45 -1.82 -0.56
N LEU A 237 13.24 -1.55 0.47
CA LEU A 237 14.61 -2.04 0.66
C LEU A 237 14.77 -2.71 2.03
N PRO A 238 14.14 -3.89 2.25
CA PRO A 238 14.25 -4.58 3.54
C PRO A 238 15.69 -4.72 4.02
N GLY A 239 15.92 -4.48 5.31
CA GLY A 239 17.27 -4.51 5.90
C GLY A 239 18.12 -3.26 5.66
N ARG A 240 17.58 -2.22 4.99
CA ARG A 240 18.20 -0.88 4.84
C ARG A 240 17.27 0.19 5.38
N SER A 241 17.80 1.38 5.60
CA SER A 241 16.98 2.54 5.96
C SER A 241 15.91 2.77 4.91
N ASN A 242 14.67 2.97 5.37
CA ASN A 242 13.54 3.23 4.49
C ASN A 242 13.70 4.59 3.81
N PRO A 243 13.76 4.66 2.48
CA PRO A 243 13.86 5.94 1.76
C PRO A 243 12.51 6.65 1.62
N MET A 244 11.41 5.99 2.04
CA MET A 244 10.06 6.52 1.89
C MET A 244 9.60 7.22 3.16
N LEU A 245 8.81 8.26 2.99
CA LEU A 245 8.13 8.96 4.10
C LEU A 245 7.01 8.09 4.66
N GLY A 246 6.84 8.09 5.98
CA GLY A 246 5.66 7.53 6.64
C GLY A 246 4.42 8.34 6.25
N VAL A 247 3.33 7.65 5.91
CA VAL A 247 2.13 8.29 5.36
C VAL A 247 0.92 8.19 6.29
N LEU A 248 1.01 7.45 7.38
CA LEU A 248 -0.12 7.28 8.28
C LEU A 248 0.28 7.34 9.75
N THR A 249 -0.69 7.78 10.55
CA THR A 249 -0.64 7.70 12.01
C THR A 249 -1.98 7.19 12.51
N LEU A 250 -1.98 6.10 13.28
CA LEU A 250 -3.14 5.56 13.96
C LEU A 250 -3.04 5.89 15.45
N GLN A 251 -4.01 6.64 15.96
CA GLN A 251 -4.12 7.00 17.37
C GLN A 251 -5.41 6.45 17.96
N ALA A 252 -5.33 5.82 19.14
CA ALA A 252 -6.48 5.34 19.89
C ALA A 252 -6.65 6.10 21.22
N ARG A 253 -7.88 6.17 21.74
CA ARG A 253 -8.18 6.81 23.03
C ARG A 253 -8.05 5.82 24.16
N ILE A 254 -7.51 6.28 25.29
CA ILE A 254 -7.63 5.59 26.57
C ILE A 254 -9.06 5.75 27.08
N LEU A 255 -9.76 4.65 27.28
CA LEU A 255 -11.12 4.63 27.79
C LEU A 255 -11.15 4.61 29.32
N GLN A 256 -10.21 3.86 29.91
CA GLN A 256 -10.13 3.70 31.35
C GLN A 256 -8.69 3.36 31.76
N THR A 257 -8.31 3.79 32.95
CA THR A 257 -7.09 3.36 33.63
C THR A 257 -7.45 2.80 35.01
N ARG A 258 -6.83 1.70 35.40
CA ARG A 258 -7.03 1.10 36.71
C ARG A 258 -5.72 0.59 37.33
N ARG A 259 -5.63 0.64 38.64
CA ARG A 259 -4.54 0.01 39.38
C ARG A 259 -4.90 -1.43 39.70
N ILE A 260 -3.94 -2.31 39.60
CA ILE A 260 -4.03 -3.72 39.98
C ILE A 260 -2.86 -4.06 40.88
N ASP A 261 -3.07 -5.01 41.78
CA ASP A 261 -2.01 -5.49 42.68
C ASP A 261 -1.06 -6.44 41.95
N ALA A 262 0.09 -6.71 42.60
CA ALA A 262 1.01 -7.74 42.13
C ALA A 262 0.29 -9.09 41.97
N PHE A 263 0.70 -9.85 40.97
CA PHE A 263 0.19 -11.19 40.62
C PHE A 263 -1.26 -11.26 40.13
N GLN A 264 -1.93 -10.14 39.92
CA GLN A 264 -3.22 -10.11 39.23
C GLN A 264 -3.04 -10.32 37.73
N THR A 265 -4.05 -10.91 37.10
CA THR A 265 -4.03 -11.23 35.65
C THR A 265 -4.82 -10.22 34.85
N VAL A 266 -4.42 -10.01 33.56
CA VAL A 266 -5.07 -9.12 32.63
C VAL A 266 -5.52 -9.89 31.38
N GLY A 267 -6.74 -9.59 30.92
CA GLY A 267 -7.32 -10.07 29.67
C GLY A 267 -7.80 -11.54 29.73
N TYR A 268 -8.31 -11.99 28.59
CA TYR A 268 -8.84 -13.33 28.44
C TYR A 268 -7.81 -14.42 28.76
N GLY A 269 -8.21 -15.39 29.58
CA GLY A 269 -7.39 -16.52 29.97
C GLY A 269 -6.21 -16.14 30.85
N GLY A 270 -6.20 -14.92 31.44
CA GLY A 270 -5.10 -14.45 32.27
C GLY A 270 -3.74 -14.48 31.57
N ALA A 271 -3.69 -14.17 30.29
CA ALA A 271 -2.53 -14.32 29.42
C ALA A 271 -1.32 -13.45 29.82
N TRP A 272 -1.54 -12.47 30.66
CA TRP A 272 -0.50 -11.67 31.29
C TRP A 272 -0.75 -11.56 32.80
N ARG A 273 0.31 -11.53 33.57
CA ARG A 273 0.26 -11.42 35.02
C ARG A 273 1.21 -10.31 35.47
N SER A 274 0.73 -9.40 36.31
CA SER A 274 1.54 -8.32 36.86
C SER A 274 2.62 -8.88 37.83
N ALA A 275 3.86 -8.43 37.70
CA ALA A 275 4.94 -8.75 38.62
C ALA A 275 4.97 -7.80 39.82
N ARG A 276 4.32 -6.66 39.74
CA ARG A 276 4.26 -5.59 40.74
C ARG A 276 2.89 -4.92 40.73
N GLN A 277 2.62 -4.04 41.68
CA GLN A 277 1.48 -3.15 41.54
C GLN A 277 1.61 -2.39 40.23
N SER A 278 0.59 -2.49 39.39
CA SER A 278 0.63 -1.98 38.01
C SER A 278 -0.56 -1.10 37.70
N ARG A 279 -0.40 -0.20 36.75
CA ARG A 279 -1.47 0.64 36.24
C ARG A 279 -1.73 0.25 34.78
N ILE A 280 -2.94 -0.29 34.55
CA ILE A 280 -3.35 -0.81 33.23
C ILE A 280 -4.34 0.16 32.61
N ALA A 281 -4.04 0.59 31.38
CA ALA A 281 -4.97 1.37 30.56
C ALA A 281 -5.62 0.46 29.50
N THR A 282 -6.88 0.78 29.19
CA THR A 282 -7.65 0.13 28.11
C THR A 282 -7.87 1.14 27.00
N ILE A 283 -7.48 0.81 25.78
CA ILE A 283 -7.64 1.66 24.59
C ILE A 283 -8.74 1.13 23.66
N ALA A 284 -9.40 2.05 22.94
CA ALA A 284 -10.52 1.80 22.02
C ALA A 284 -10.02 1.29 20.67
N LEU A 285 -9.49 0.09 20.64
CA LEU A 285 -8.94 -0.56 19.46
C LEU A 285 -8.92 -2.08 19.70
N GLY A 286 -9.20 -2.88 18.66
CA GLY A 286 -9.13 -4.32 18.76
C GLY A 286 -8.96 -5.02 17.40
N TYR A 287 -9.07 -6.35 17.39
CA TYR A 287 -8.86 -7.09 16.13
C TYR A 287 -9.98 -6.86 15.10
N ALA A 288 -11.16 -6.40 15.48
CA ALA A 288 -12.20 -5.98 14.54
C ALA A 288 -11.85 -4.67 13.79
N ASP A 289 -10.82 -3.97 14.25
CA ASP A 289 -10.26 -2.78 13.61
C ASP A 289 -9.05 -3.10 12.75
N GLY A 290 -8.65 -4.38 12.68
CA GLY A 290 -7.46 -4.81 11.97
C GLY A 290 -6.18 -4.88 12.82
N TYR A 291 -6.28 -4.66 14.14
CA TYR A 291 -5.14 -4.82 15.03
C TYR A 291 -4.96 -6.30 15.40
N PHE A 292 -3.91 -6.93 14.90
CA PHE A 292 -3.75 -8.39 14.92
C PHE A 292 -3.72 -8.99 16.32
N ARG A 293 -4.50 -10.07 16.51
CA ARG A 293 -4.60 -10.75 17.81
C ARG A 293 -3.28 -11.40 18.27
N ASN A 294 -2.39 -11.75 17.35
CA ASN A 294 -1.09 -12.35 17.63
C ASN A 294 -0.03 -11.36 18.13
N LEU A 295 -0.33 -10.07 18.18
CA LEU A 295 0.50 -9.02 18.77
C LEU A 295 0.54 -9.07 20.30
N VAL A 296 -0.23 -9.94 20.93
CA VAL A 296 -0.30 -10.12 22.38
C VAL A 296 1.10 -10.29 22.99
N ASN A 297 1.44 -9.42 23.94
CA ASN A 297 2.73 -9.41 24.65
C ASN A 297 3.98 -9.32 23.75
N ARG A 298 3.83 -8.84 22.51
CA ARG A 298 4.92 -8.78 21.51
C ARG A 298 5.17 -7.39 20.95
N THR A 299 4.26 -6.48 21.20
CA THR A 299 4.33 -5.14 20.68
C THR A 299 4.18 -4.11 21.78
N HIS A 300 4.40 -2.87 21.41
CA HIS A 300 4.18 -1.70 22.26
C HIS A 300 3.34 -0.67 21.51
N VAL A 301 2.91 0.34 22.22
CA VAL A 301 2.32 1.58 21.71
C VAL A 301 3.11 2.74 22.25
N HIS A 302 2.93 3.94 21.71
CA HIS A 302 3.70 5.10 22.14
C HIS A 302 2.81 6.17 22.77
N ILE A 303 3.21 6.70 23.94
CA ILE A 303 2.51 7.78 24.65
C ILE A 303 3.54 8.81 25.11
N ALA A 304 3.48 10.04 24.60
CA ALA A 304 4.24 11.19 25.10
C ALA A 304 5.74 10.90 25.40
N GLY A 305 6.40 10.16 24.52
CA GLY A 305 7.81 9.80 24.64
C GLY A 305 8.08 8.41 25.28
N TYR A 306 7.05 7.70 25.69
CA TYR A 306 7.18 6.40 26.35
C TYR A 306 6.71 5.27 25.44
N ASN A 307 7.53 4.22 25.27
CA ASN A 307 7.10 2.95 24.70
C ASN A 307 6.40 2.12 25.78
N VAL A 308 5.14 1.78 25.55
CA VAL A 308 4.24 1.17 26.50
C VAL A 308 3.84 -0.22 26.02
N PRO A 309 4.13 -1.31 26.76
CA PRO A 309 3.85 -2.65 26.30
C PRO A 309 2.36 -2.95 26.22
N VAL A 310 1.96 -3.65 25.16
CA VAL A 310 0.65 -4.29 25.05
C VAL A 310 0.65 -5.53 25.92
N VAL A 311 -0.29 -5.62 26.86
CA VAL A 311 -0.38 -6.69 27.86
C VAL A 311 -1.73 -7.40 27.82
N GLY A 312 -1.75 -8.69 28.02
CA GLY A 312 -2.97 -9.50 27.93
C GLY A 312 -3.43 -9.70 26.48
N ARG A 313 -4.44 -10.56 26.30
CA ARG A 313 -4.97 -10.88 24.96
C ARG A 313 -5.75 -9.70 24.37
N ILE A 314 -5.47 -9.40 23.12
CA ILE A 314 -6.22 -8.42 22.35
C ILE A 314 -7.65 -8.92 22.14
N SER A 315 -8.63 -8.07 22.46
CA SER A 315 -10.06 -8.33 22.33
C SER A 315 -10.58 -7.85 20.96
N MET A 316 -11.84 -8.07 20.70
CA MET A 316 -12.48 -7.59 19.45
C MET A 316 -12.38 -6.06 19.31
N ASP A 317 -12.60 -5.33 20.41
CA ASP A 317 -12.77 -3.87 20.40
C ASP A 317 -11.78 -3.15 21.34
N LEU A 318 -10.98 -3.90 22.14
CA LEU A 318 -10.17 -3.35 23.21
C LEU A 318 -8.80 -3.97 23.26
N VAL A 319 -7.79 -3.14 23.57
CA VAL A 319 -6.43 -3.53 23.89
C VAL A 319 -6.07 -2.98 25.26
N THR A 320 -5.35 -3.77 26.04
CA THR A 320 -4.81 -3.37 27.36
C THR A 320 -3.31 -3.11 27.24
N ILE A 321 -2.86 -2.04 27.90
CA ILE A 321 -1.47 -1.59 27.90
C ILE A 321 -1.01 -1.30 29.34
N ASP A 322 0.25 -1.57 29.65
CA ASP A 322 0.83 -1.29 30.97
C ASP A 322 1.43 0.12 31.02
N VAL A 323 0.72 1.05 31.64
CA VAL A 323 1.12 2.46 31.78
C VAL A 323 1.73 2.77 33.16
N THR A 324 2.24 1.75 33.87
CA THR A 324 2.76 1.90 35.22
C THR A 324 3.86 2.94 35.35
N ASP A 325 4.77 2.98 34.38
CA ASP A 325 5.92 3.88 34.36
C ASP A 325 5.67 5.20 33.58
N VAL A 326 4.43 5.42 33.11
CA VAL A 326 4.05 6.64 32.39
C VAL A 326 3.39 7.64 33.37
N PRO A 327 3.71 8.93 33.33
CA PRO A 327 3.04 9.91 34.18
C PRO A 327 1.50 9.89 34.00
N GLU A 328 0.77 10.00 35.12
CA GLU A 328 -0.71 9.96 35.10
C GLU A 328 -1.32 11.06 34.22
N ALA A 329 -0.72 12.25 34.24
CA ALA A 329 -1.21 13.40 33.47
C ALA A 329 -1.35 13.13 31.97
N VAL A 330 -0.52 12.24 31.40
CA VAL A 330 -0.50 11.93 29.96
C VAL A 330 -1.10 10.57 29.61
N SER A 331 -1.52 9.77 30.63
CA SER A 331 -2.02 8.40 30.43
C SER A 331 -3.38 8.14 31.09
N GLN A 332 -4.14 9.20 31.38
CA GLN A 332 -5.50 9.10 31.95
C GLN A 332 -6.56 8.87 30.87
N ALA A 333 -7.78 8.54 31.27
CA ALA A 333 -8.91 8.42 30.36
C ALA A 333 -9.07 9.68 29.49
N GLY A 334 -9.31 9.49 28.20
CA GLY A 334 -9.37 10.57 27.20
C GLY A 334 -8.02 10.90 26.54
N ALA A 335 -6.88 10.51 27.10
CA ALA A 335 -5.58 10.67 26.47
C ALA A 335 -5.46 9.78 25.22
N THR A 336 -4.58 10.15 24.29
CA THR A 336 -4.33 9.44 23.04
C THR A 336 -3.04 8.65 23.06
N VAL A 337 -3.07 7.53 22.38
CA VAL A 337 -1.97 6.59 22.24
C VAL A 337 -1.68 6.41 20.77
N GLU A 338 -0.44 6.57 20.34
CA GLU A 338 -0.01 6.20 19.00
C GLU A 338 0.17 4.69 18.91
N VAL A 339 -0.56 4.08 17.98
CA VAL A 339 -0.57 2.63 17.73
C VAL A 339 0.24 2.27 16.50
N LEU A 340 0.20 3.13 15.49
CA LEU A 340 1.06 3.16 14.31
C LEU A 340 1.45 4.60 14.01
N GLY A 341 2.65 4.80 13.53
CA GLY A 341 3.14 6.14 13.21
C GLY A 341 4.66 6.18 13.17
N PRO A 342 5.26 7.34 13.45
CA PRO A 342 6.71 7.51 13.40
C PRO A 342 7.48 6.68 14.45
N HIS A 343 6.84 6.29 15.57
CA HIS A 343 7.50 5.52 16.65
C HIS A 343 7.24 4.01 16.55
N LEU A 344 6.29 3.58 15.74
CA LEU A 344 6.03 2.18 15.40
C LEU A 344 5.47 2.14 13.98
N THR A 345 6.34 1.87 13.02
CA THR A 345 5.98 1.85 11.61
C THR A 345 5.16 0.61 11.23
N PRO A 346 4.48 0.58 10.07
CA PRO A 346 3.85 -0.64 9.56
C PRO A 346 4.83 -1.80 9.41
N ASP A 347 6.10 -1.55 9.05
CA ASP A 347 7.15 -2.57 8.95
C ASP A 347 7.48 -3.13 10.33
N ASP A 348 7.66 -2.29 11.36
CA ASP A 348 7.92 -2.74 12.76
C ASP A 348 6.75 -3.57 13.29
N LEU A 349 5.50 -3.11 13.08
CA LEU A 349 4.33 -3.85 13.54
C LEU A 349 4.17 -5.20 12.84
N ALA A 350 4.54 -5.26 11.55
CA ALA A 350 4.55 -6.49 10.77
C ALA A 350 5.54 -7.51 11.35
N ASP A 351 6.73 -7.07 11.71
CA ASP A 351 7.73 -7.91 12.37
C ASP A 351 7.21 -8.48 13.71
N HIS A 352 6.59 -7.63 14.53
CA HIS A 352 5.96 -8.06 15.78
C HIS A 352 4.81 -9.06 15.55
N ALA A 353 4.04 -8.87 14.47
CA ALA A 353 2.93 -9.75 14.10
C ALA A 353 3.38 -10.99 13.30
N ARG A 354 4.65 -11.08 12.88
CA ARG A 354 5.20 -12.12 11.99
C ARG A 354 4.47 -12.21 10.67
N THR A 355 4.28 -11.06 10.05
CA THR A 355 3.68 -10.89 8.73
C THR A 355 4.47 -9.85 7.94
N ASN A 356 3.85 -9.20 6.97
CA ASN A 356 4.43 -8.12 6.18
C ASN A 356 3.61 -6.83 6.32
N ALA A 357 4.23 -5.68 6.05
CA ALA A 357 3.58 -4.38 6.17
C ALA A 357 2.39 -4.20 5.21
N TYR A 358 2.34 -4.94 4.11
CA TYR A 358 1.20 -4.94 3.18
C TYR A 358 -0.09 -5.44 3.88
N GLU A 359 0.02 -6.53 4.64
CA GLU A 359 -1.11 -7.09 5.40
C GLU A 359 -1.52 -6.12 6.52
N VAL A 360 -0.55 -5.53 7.24
CA VAL A 360 -0.83 -4.52 8.28
C VAL A 360 -1.66 -3.38 7.70
N MET A 361 -1.23 -2.79 6.59
CA MET A 361 -1.90 -1.66 5.97
C MET A 361 -3.30 -2.02 5.47
N THR A 362 -3.42 -3.14 4.75
CA THR A 362 -4.70 -3.56 4.14
C THR A 362 -5.69 -4.12 5.16
N ALA A 363 -5.25 -4.52 6.35
CA ALA A 363 -6.10 -4.93 7.45
C ALA A 363 -6.77 -3.75 8.19
N LEU A 364 -6.29 -2.51 8.02
CA LEU A 364 -6.86 -1.35 8.68
C LEU A 364 -8.34 -1.19 8.35
N GLY A 365 -9.18 -1.34 9.39
CA GLY A 365 -10.62 -1.42 9.28
C GLY A 365 -11.30 -0.08 8.95
N ARG A 366 -12.63 -0.11 8.83
CA ARG A 366 -13.45 1.06 8.52
C ARG A 366 -14.04 1.74 9.75
N ARG A 367 -13.80 1.24 10.97
CA ARG A 367 -14.33 1.82 12.20
C ARG A 367 -13.55 3.04 12.69
N TYR A 368 -12.35 3.27 12.16
CA TYR A 368 -11.58 4.48 12.43
C TYR A 368 -12.24 5.71 11.80
N HIS A 369 -12.18 6.83 12.48
CA HIS A 369 -12.35 8.11 11.80
C HIS A 369 -11.10 8.35 10.93
N ARG A 370 -11.30 8.51 9.61
CA ARG A 370 -10.21 8.81 8.68
C ARG A 370 -10.09 10.32 8.49
N SER A 371 -8.92 10.83 8.79
CA SER A 371 -8.55 12.22 8.58
C SER A 371 -7.47 12.29 7.51
N TYR A 372 -7.67 13.13 6.53
CA TYR A 372 -6.70 13.34 5.46
C TYR A 372 -6.05 14.71 5.66
N VAL A 373 -4.71 14.72 5.63
CA VAL A 373 -3.91 15.94 5.73
C VAL A 373 -2.99 16.04 4.53
N ASP A 374 -2.52 17.24 4.24
CA ASP A 374 -1.52 17.54 3.22
C ASP A 374 -0.39 18.29 3.90
N GLY A 375 0.29 17.59 4.85
CA GLY A 375 1.21 18.20 5.80
C GLY A 375 2.66 18.26 5.33
N TYR A 376 3.00 17.52 4.26
CA TYR A 376 4.36 17.55 3.71
C TYR A 376 4.50 18.74 2.76
N ALA A 377 5.10 19.83 3.23
CA ALA A 377 5.60 20.90 2.38
C ALA A 377 7.01 20.49 1.85
N ASP A 378 7.25 20.68 0.56
CA ASP A 378 8.54 20.40 -0.10
C ASP A 378 9.68 21.36 0.35
N ASP A 379 9.48 22.11 1.43
CA ASP A 379 10.44 23.06 1.95
C ASP A 379 11.06 22.50 3.24
N PRO A 380 12.31 22.00 3.24
CA PRO A 380 13.02 21.81 4.47
C PRO A 380 13.21 23.21 5.06
N ALA A 381 12.49 23.52 6.14
CA ALA A 381 12.83 24.70 6.94
C ALA A 381 14.34 24.67 7.20
N GLU A 382 15.07 25.62 6.63
CA GLU A 382 16.47 25.81 6.98
C GLU A 382 16.56 25.86 8.51
N PRO A 383 17.45 25.08 9.13
CA PRO A 383 17.64 25.20 10.56
C PRO A 383 18.00 26.67 10.87
N GLU A 384 17.23 27.30 11.74
CA GLU A 384 17.56 28.63 12.23
C GLU A 384 19.02 28.62 12.67
N PRO A 385 19.84 29.61 12.23
CA PRO A 385 21.23 29.71 12.67
C PRO A 385 21.23 29.88 14.19
N PRO A 386 22.16 29.22 14.89
CA PRO A 386 22.26 29.36 16.35
C PRO A 386 22.41 30.85 16.68
N GLY A 387 21.44 31.35 17.46
CA GLY A 387 21.44 32.72 17.92
C GLY A 387 22.75 33.04 18.60
N GLU A 388 23.41 34.10 18.13
CA GLU A 388 24.57 34.67 18.81
C GLU A 388 24.15 35.05 20.23
N ALA A 389 24.75 34.36 21.21
CA ALA A 389 24.60 34.72 22.61
C ALA A 389 25.29 36.09 22.83
N ALA A 390 24.50 37.08 23.23
CA ALA A 390 24.96 38.37 23.74
C ALA A 390 25.29 38.26 25.24
#